data_84d55ab494873d5e5ee91d3630d9c316
#
_entry.id   84d55ab494873d5e5ee91d3630d9c316
#
_cell.length_a   1.000
_cell.length_b   1.000
_cell.length_c   1.000
_cell.angle_alpha   90.00
_cell.angle_beta   90.00
_cell.angle_gamma   90.00
#
_symmetry.space_group_name_H-M   'P 1'
#
loop_
_entity.id
_entity.type
_entity.pdbx_description
1 polymer ?
#
loop_
_entity_poly.entity_id
_entity_poly.type
_entity_poly.pdbx_seq_one_letter_code
_entity_poly.pdbx_strand_id
1 'polypeptide(L)'
;MARLRMSRLRWIKVALAMCASITLTGCFGRPAWMNDPHFKYFTLAAEHVWQMNLPQGQRFDASGLFEEASGDLLTESDQQIGVYRIHFHPGNSSVDLEQIPDCFTQAQLAPFANEKVGHYDCEGVTKDDQGRIYLCEEGNRWILRWDPQTKKVDRLNVDWSPVEKYFSSDRNAAWEGITIHGSTMWVANERKKGRIIAVDLNTLKVTDSFKLSATHSLWYEPHYSDLYWFDGALYALMREDHVILKIDPVTHLAMAEYNFKKMEKSPEAAYHTVVPVVVGVMEGLAVDKNYFWLCTDNNGLGRKKYPHDTRPTLFQCRRPDTN
;
A
#
# COMPACT_ATOMS: atom_id res chain seq x y z
N MET A 1 -21.72 12.29 35.42
CA MET A 1 -22.28 11.77 34.17
C MET A 1 -22.72 12.94 33.24
N ALA A 2 -21.80 13.70 32.65
CA ALA A 2 -22.11 14.75 31.69
C ALA A 2 -20.85 15.28 30.98
N ARG A 3 -20.12 14.43 30.24
CA ARG A 3 -18.98 14.89 29.40
C ARG A 3 -18.74 14.05 28.12
N LEU A 4 -19.75 13.41 27.56
CA LEU A 4 -19.57 12.56 26.37
C LEU A 4 -20.55 12.87 25.21
N ARG A 5 -21.03 14.12 25.07
CA ARG A 5 -21.97 14.48 24.00
C ARG A 5 -21.55 15.64 23.08
N MET A 6 -20.31 16.14 23.17
CA MET A 6 -19.93 17.33 22.35
C MET A 6 -18.97 17.06 21.19
N SER A 7 -18.45 15.84 20.99
CA SER A 7 -17.53 15.56 19.88
C SER A 7 -18.20 15.20 18.54
N ARG A 8 -19.41 14.61 18.58
CA ARG A 8 -20.10 14.18 17.34
C ARG A 8 -20.71 15.29 16.49
N LEU A 9 -21.01 16.45 17.06
CA LEU A 9 -21.64 17.56 16.30
C LEU A 9 -20.65 18.43 15.53
N ARG A 10 -19.36 18.39 15.84
CA ARG A 10 -18.35 19.18 15.11
C ARG A 10 -17.98 18.56 13.76
N TRP A 11 -18.00 17.24 13.65
CA TRP A 11 -17.67 16.54 12.40
C TRP A 11 -18.76 16.64 11.33
N ILE A 12 -20.04 16.71 11.73
CA ILE A 12 -21.16 16.85 10.79
C ILE A 12 -21.17 18.24 10.12
N LYS A 13 -20.69 19.28 10.78
CA LYS A 13 -20.61 20.62 10.19
C LYS A 13 -19.46 20.80 9.19
N VAL A 14 -18.39 20.05 9.31
CA VAL A 14 -17.28 20.07 8.34
C VAL A 14 -17.68 19.31 7.07
N ALA A 15 -18.38 18.19 7.17
CA ALA A 15 -18.85 17.42 6.01
C ALA A 15 -19.92 18.18 5.18
N LEU A 16 -20.79 18.98 5.80
CA LEU A 16 -21.81 19.77 5.09
C LEU A 16 -21.26 21.03 4.43
N ALA A 17 -20.15 21.60 4.89
CA ALA A 17 -19.51 22.74 4.25
C ALA A 17 -18.73 22.36 2.97
N MET A 18 -18.34 21.10 2.80
CA MET A 18 -17.67 20.61 1.58
C MET A 18 -18.63 20.26 0.44
N CYS A 19 -19.92 20.04 0.70
CA CYS A 19 -20.88 19.71 -0.36
C CYS A 19 -21.44 20.92 -1.12
N ALA A 20 -21.17 22.15 -0.72
CA ALA A 20 -21.79 23.36 -1.31
C ALA A 20 -20.90 24.11 -2.32
N SER A 21 -19.73 23.58 -2.69
CA SER A 21 -18.78 24.30 -3.57
C SER A 21 -18.37 23.57 -4.85
N ILE A 22 -19.07 22.50 -5.24
CA ILE A 22 -18.74 21.75 -6.46
C ILE A 22 -19.74 22.08 -7.56
N THR A 23 -19.67 23.30 -8.09
CA THR A 23 -20.14 23.63 -9.44
C THR A 23 -19.13 24.57 -10.09
N LEU A 24 -17.93 24.07 -10.30
CA LEU A 24 -16.99 24.61 -11.27
C LEU A 24 -16.58 23.45 -12.17
N THR A 25 -17.23 23.34 -13.31
CA THR A 25 -16.85 22.52 -14.45
C THR A 25 -15.49 22.99 -14.98
N GLY A 26 -14.43 22.67 -14.26
CA GLY A 26 -13.08 22.69 -14.80
C GLY A 26 -12.89 21.43 -15.64
N CYS A 27 -12.78 21.56 -16.94
CA CYS A 27 -12.22 20.52 -17.79
C CYS A 27 -10.77 20.32 -17.37
N PHE A 28 -10.51 19.47 -16.37
CA PHE A 28 -9.16 18.97 -16.11
C PHE A 28 -8.82 18.03 -17.24
N GLY A 29 -7.96 18.50 -18.14
CA GLY A 29 -7.46 17.68 -19.24
C GLY A 29 -6.80 16.43 -18.67
N ARG A 30 -7.04 15.29 -19.32
CA ARG A 30 -6.29 14.05 -19.04
C ARG A 30 -4.79 14.36 -19.09
N PRO A 31 -3.96 13.74 -18.23
CA PRO A 31 -2.52 13.84 -18.34
C PRO A 31 -2.05 13.56 -19.77
N ALA A 32 -1.04 14.26 -20.24
CA ALA A 32 -0.59 14.15 -21.64
C ALA A 32 -0.24 12.71 -22.06
N TRP A 33 0.31 11.90 -21.12
CA TRP A 33 0.64 10.50 -21.34
C TRP A 33 -0.60 9.61 -21.55
N MET A 34 -1.77 9.96 -21.01
CA MET A 34 -3.01 9.22 -21.29
C MET A 34 -3.51 9.37 -22.72
N ASN A 35 -3.00 10.35 -23.46
CA ASN A 35 -3.28 10.52 -24.89
C ASN A 35 -2.21 9.88 -25.77
N ASP A 36 -1.17 9.26 -25.17
CA ASP A 36 -0.16 8.51 -25.91
C ASP A 36 -0.84 7.26 -26.53
N PRO A 37 -0.72 7.05 -27.84
CA PRO A 37 -1.30 5.86 -28.48
C PRO A 37 -0.65 4.55 -28.02
N HIS A 38 0.49 4.61 -27.37
CA HIS A 38 1.17 3.43 -26.79
C HIS A 38 0.71 3.14 -25.36
N PHE A 39 -0.01 4.06 -24.70
CA PHE A 39 -0.55 3.83 -23.37
C PHE A 39 -1.68 2.80 -23.41
N LYS A 40 -1.58 1.77 -22.56
CA LYS A 40 -2.50 0.65 -22.57
C LYS A 40 -3.44 0.68 -21.36
N TYR A 41 -4.71 0.36 -21.60
CA TYR A 41 -5.74 0.23 -20.57
C TYR A 41 -6.19 -1.21 -20.45
N PHE A 42 -6.19 -1.72 -19.22
CA PHE A 42 -6.66 -3.05 -18.90
C PHE A 42 -7.68 -3.02 -17.76
N THR A 43 -8.58 -4.00 -17.74
CA THR A 43 -9.47 -4.26 -16.61
C THR A 43 -9.05 -5.57 -15.97
N LEU A 44 -8.80 -5.55 -14.66
CA LEU A 44 -8.48 -6.75 -13.91
C LEU A 44 -9.73 -7.48 -13.45
N ALA A 45 -9.62 -8.80 -13.44
CA ALA A 45 -10.58 -9.71 -12.82
C ALA A 45 -9.79 -10.72 -11.98
N ALA A 46 -10.28 -11.03 -10.80
CA ALA A 46 -9.67 -12.06 -9.97
C ALA A 46 -9.92 -13.45 -10.57
N GLU A 47 -8.87 -14.24 -10.74
CA GLU A 47 -8.97 -15.68 -10.98
C GLU A 47 -9.23 -16.43 -9.68
N HIS A 48 -8.60 -15.97 -8.60
CA HIS A 48 -8.77 -16.53 -7.27
C HIS A 48 -8.93 -15.42 -6.22
N VAL A 49 -9.67 -15.76 -5.17
CA VAL A 49 -9.93 -14.88 -4.02
C VAL A 49 -9.87 -15.70 -2.74
N TRP A 50 -9.06 -15.26 -1.79
CA TRP A 50 -8.92 -15.90 -0.48
C TRP A 50 -9.14 -14.91 0.64
N GLN A 51 -9.62 -15.43 1.80
CA GLN A 51 -9.62 -14.70 3.05
C GLN A 51 -8.34 -15.03 3.83
N MET A 52 -7.66 -14.04 4.35
CA MET A 52 -6.42 -14.23 5.08
C MET A 52 -6.70 -14.46 6.56
N ASN A 53 -6.21 -15.60 7.08
CA ASN A 53 -6.41 -16.00 8.48
C ASN A 53 -5.14 -15.73 9.28
N LEU A 54 -5.23 -14.89 10.32
CA LEU A 54 -4.20 -14.85 11.34
C LEU A 54 -4.50 -15.89 12.41
N PRO A 55 -3.50 -16.60 12.97
CA PRO A 55 -3.68 -17.51 14.09
C PRO A 55 -4.46 -16.84 15.24
N GLN A 56 -5.37 -17.60 15.88
CA GLN A 56 -6.22 -17.14 16.98
C GLN A 56 -7.29 -16.09 16.60
N GLY A 57 -7.54 -15.83 15.29
CA GLY A 57 -8.59 -14.91 14.85
C GLY A 57 -8.35 -13.46 15.24
N GLN A 58 -7.10 -13.07 15.42
CA GLN A 58 -6.72 -11.67 15.67
C GLN A 58 -7.03 -10.82 14.43
N ARG A 59 -7.28 -9.53 14.66
CA ARG A 59 -7.40 -8.57 13.58
C ARG A 59 -6.07 -8.48 12.82
N PHE A 60 -6.16 -8.51 11.51
CA PHE A 60 -5.06 -8.30 10.59
C PHE A 60 -5.55 -7.43 9.44
N ASP A 61 -4.95 -6.28 9.28
CA ASP A 61 -5.19 -5.38 8.17
C ASP A 61 -3.92 -5.41 7.31
N ALA A 62 -4.01 -6.06 6.13
CA ALA A 62 -2.84 -6.34 5.30
C ALA A 62 -2.49 -5.11 4.47
N SER A 63 -1.31 -4.51 4.70
CA SER A 63 -0.92 -3.23 4.11
C SER A 63 0.13 -3.35 2.99
N GLY A 64 0.88 -4.44 2.91
CA GLY A 64 1.86 -4.65 1.84
C GLY A 64 1.98 -6.10 1.40
N LEU A 65 2.52 -6.31 0.19
CA LEU A 65 2.81 -7.62 -0.37
C LEU A 65 4.20 -7.67 -1.02
N PHE A 66 4.88 -8.80 -0.84
CA PHE A 66 6.12 -9.09 -1.56
C PHE A 66 6.13 -10.56 -1.99
N GLU A 67 6.52 -10.84 -3.23
CA GLU A 67 6.72 -12.20 -3.73
C GLU A 67 8.19 -12.56 -3.69
N GLU A 68 8.53 -13.66 -3.00
CA GLU A 68 9.87 -14.23 -2.98
C GLU A 68 10.16 -14.99 -4.29
N ALA A 69 11.43 -15.17 -4.61
CA ALA A 69 11.83 -15.95 -5.80
C ALA A 69 11.32 -17.41 -5.79
N SER A 70 10.93 -17.94 -4.64
CA SER A 70 10.27 -19.24 -4.50
C SER A 70 8.81 -19.23 -4.96
N GLY A 71 8.20 -18.06 -5.14
CA GLY A 71 6.76 -17.87 -5.36
C GLY A 71 5.95 -17.75 -4.07
N ASP A 72 6.61 -17.77 -2.89
CA ASP A 72 5.94 -17.51 -1.62
C ASP A 72 5.62 -16.02 -1.49
N LEU A 73 4.46 -15.70 -0.95
CA LEU A 73 4.06 -14.33 -0.65
C LEU A 73 4.34 -13.97 0.80
N LEU A 74 4.90 -12.79 0.99
CA LEU A 74 5.05 -12.14 2.29
C LEU A 74 4.07 -10.98 2.41
N THR A 75 3.60 -10.73 3.62
CA THR A 75 2.75 -9.58 3.97
C THR A 75 3.11 -9.06 5.36
N GLU A 76 2.70 -7.87 5.66
CA GLU A 76 2.75 -7.26 6.99
C GLU A 76 1.41 -6.57 7.29
N SER A 77 1.30 -5.89 8.43
CA SER A 77 0.07 -5.25 8.87
C SER A 77 0.37 -4.00 9.68
N ASP A 78 -0.47 -2.98 9.53
CA ASP A 78 -0.51 -1.80 10.39
C ASP A 78 -0.88 -2.12 11.85
N GLN A 79 -1.56 -3.27 12.10
CA GLN A 79 -2.07 -3.68 13.43
C GLN A 79 -1.17 -4.69 14.16
N GLN A 80 -0.31 -5.43 13.43
CA GLN A 80 0.46 -6.53 13.98
C GLN A 80 1.95 -6.37 13.70
N ILE A 81 2.78 -6.57 14.72
CA ILE A 81 4.23 -6.56 14.55
C ILE A 81 4.68 -7.82 13.81
N GLY A 82 5.60 -7.66 12.85
CA GLY A 82 6.26 -8.76 12.16
C GLY A 82 5.90 -8.84 10.69
N VAL A 83 6.56 -9.78 10.01
CA VAL A 83 6.29 -10.13 8.63
C VAL A 83 5.75 -11.55 8.61
N TYR A 84 4.78 -11.80 7.76
CA TYR A 84 4.04 -13.05 7.69
C TYR A 84 4.19 -13.68 6.32
N ARG A 85 4.38 -15.00 6.26
CA ARG A 85 4.28 -15.78 5.04
C ARG A 85 2.85 -16.24 4.84
N ILE A 86 2.39 -16.19 3.60
CA ILE A 86 1.04 -16.62 3.20
C ILE A 86 1.09 -18.07 2.77
N HIS A 87 0.35 -18.96 3.46
CA HIS A 87 0.26 -20.36 3.16
C HIS A 87 -1.05 -20.71 2.46
N PHE A 88 -0.94 -21.21 1.23
CA PHE A 88 -2.06 -21.65 0.43
C PHE A 88 -2.41 -23.12 0.72
N HIS A 89 -3.69 -23.41 0.82
CA HIS A 89 -4.21 -24.78 0.98
C HIS A 89 -5.05 -25.16 -0.24
N PRO A 90 -4.71 -26.23 -0.96
CA PRO A 90 -5.45 -26.63 -2.15
C PRO A 90 -6.95 -26.78 -1.90
N GLY A 91 -7.77 -26.13 -2.73
CA GLY A 91 -9.23 -26.19 -2.66
C GLY A 91 -9.89 -25.32 -1.57
N ASN A 92 -9.12 -24.61 -0.76
CA ASN A 92 -9.66 -23.69 0.25
C ASN A 92 -9.88 -22.28 -0.33
N SER A 93 -10.87 -21.59 0.22
CA SER A 93 -11.14 -20.16 -0.03
C SER A 93 -10.46 -19.24 0.99
N SER A 94 -9.52 -19.77 1.76
CA SER A 94 -8.72 -19.02 2.73
C SER A 94 -7.26 -19.44 2.67
N VAL A 95 -6.39 -18.54 3.11
CA VAL A 95 -4.96 -18.75 3.32
C VAL A 95 -4.64 -18.48 4.79
N ASP A 96 -3.59 -19.14 5.29
CA ASP A 96 -3.15 -18.94 6.66
C ASP A 96 -1.86 -18.07 6.67
N LEU A 97 -1.76 -17.22 7.67
CA LEU A 97 -0.61 -16.34 7.88
C LEU A 97 0.30 -16.94 8.96
N GLU A 98 1.55 -17.17 8.65
CA GLU A 98 2.57 -17.61 9.60
C GLU A 98 3.62 -16.53 9.76
N GLN A 99 3.79 -16.04 11.00
CA GLN A 99 4.82 -15.06 11.29
C GLN A 99 6.21 -15.65 11.07
N ILE A 100 7.07 -14.91 10.35
CA ILE A 100 8.48 -15.29 10.16
C ILE A 100 9.17 -15.20 11.52
N PRO A 101 9.78 -16.30 12.02
CA PRO A 101 10.44 -16.30 13.31
C PRO A 101 11.59 -15.29 13.38
N ASP A 102 11.72 -14.62 14.52
CA ASP A 102 12.81 -13.65 14.79
C ASP A 102 12.89 -12.49 13.78
N CYS A 103 11.77 -12.14 13.16
CA CYS A 103 11.69 -11.07 12.17
C CYS A 103 10.79 -9.94 12.69
N PHE A 104 11.34 -8.76 12.95
CA PHE A 104 10.68 -7.59 13.52
C PHE A 104 9.90 -7.89 14.80
N THR A 105 10.53 -8.62 15.72
CA THR A 105 9.92 -8.91 17.02
C THR A 105 9.86 -7.66 17.90
N GLN A 106 8.96 -7.64 18.88
CA GLN A 106 8.87 -6.56 19.85
C GLN A 106 10.20 -6.27 20.55
N ALA A 107 11.01 -7.30 20.83
CA ALA A 107 12.35 -7.13 21.44
C ALA A 107 13.33 -6.40 20.51
N GLN A 108 13.27 -6.69 19.21
CA GLN A 108 14.12 -6.03 18.20
C GLN A 108 13.70 -4.58 17.95
N LEU A 109 12.42 -4.27 18.10
CA LEU A 109 11.87 -2.92 17.93
C LEU A 109 11.96 -2.07 19.19
N ALA A 110 12.15 -2.69 20.37
CA ALA A 110 12.23 -1.99 21.65
C ALA A 110 13.23 -0.81 21.70
N PRO A 111 14.41 -0.85 21.04
CA PRO A 111 15.32 0.30 20.99
C PRO A 111 14.73 1.55 20.35
N PHE A 112 13.74 1.42 19.49
CA PHE A 112 13.07 2.52 18.77
C PHE A 112 11.83 3.04 19.51
N ALA A 113 11.36 2.34 20.55
CA ALA A 113 10.10 2.62 21.25
C ALA A 113 10.07 3.96 22.02
N ASN A 114 11.21 4.63 22.22
CA ASN A 114 11.29 5.92 22.93
C ASN A 114 10.85 7.13 22.07
N GLU A 115 10.53 6.92 20.82
CA GLU A 115 10.12 7.97 19.89
C GLU A 115 8.60 7.95 19.67
N LYS A 116 7.84 8.36 20.69
CA LYS A 116 6.45 8.89 20.65
C LYS A 116 5.36 8.13 19.88
N VAL A 117 5.53 6.88 19.48
CA VAL A 117 4.51 6.11 18.77
C VAL A 117 4.06 4.94 19.64
N GLY A 118 2.76 4.83 19.85
CA GLY A 118 2.19 3.78 20.69
C GLY A 118 2.16 2.39 20.05
N HIS A 119 2.31 2.32 18.72
CA HIS A 119 2.42 1.11 17.91
C HIS A 119 3.25 1.43 16.66
N TYR A 120 3.68 0.41 15.95
CA TYR A 120 4.35 0.52 14.67
C TYR A 120 3.31 0.40 13.56
N ASP A 121 3.20 1.46 12.78
CA ASP A 121 2.26 1.63 11.66
C ASP A 121 3.03 1.28 10.38
N CYS A 122 3.11 -0.03 10.06
CA CYS A 122 3.84 -0.51 8.90
C CYS A 122 2.91 -0.64 7.72
N GLU A 123 3.31 -0.04 6.57
CA GLU A 123 2.45 0.12 5.41
C GLU A 123 3.05 -0.46 4.12
N GLY A 124 4.17 -1.13 4.21
CA GLY A 124 4.75 -1.81 3.07
C GLY A 124 5.96 -2.68 3.41
N VAL A 125 6.11 -3.77 2.66
CA VAL A 125 7.16 -4.78 2.83
C VAL A 125 7.89 -5.05 1.53
N THR A 126 9.22 -5.16 1.59
CA THR A 126 10.04 -5.60 0.46
C THR A 126 11.28 -6.35 0.93
N LYS A 127 12.02 -6.93 -0.02
CA LYS A 127 13.23 -7.69 0.26
C LYS A 127 14.30 -7.39 -0.77
N ASP A 128 15.55 -7.32 -0.35
CA ASP A 128 16.67 -7.18 -1.28
C ASP A 128 17.30 -8.52 -1.67
N ASP A 129 18.28 -8.47 -2.59
CA ASP A 129 18.99 -9.63 -3.10
C ASP A 129 19.84 -10.36 -2.03
N GLN A 130 20.07 -9.72 -0.87
CA GLN A 130 20.77 -10.32 0.27
C GLN A 130 19.81 -11.01 1.25
N GLY A 131 18.52 -10.97 0.95
CA GLY A 131 17.48 -11.56 1.79
C GLY A 131 17.09 -10.70 2.98
N ARG A 132 17.57 -9.45 3.08
CA ARG A 132 17.16 -8.53 4.11
C ARG A 132 15.75 -8.02 3.83
N ILE A 133 14.91 -7.99 4.85
CA ILE A 133 13.52 -7.53 4.75
C ILE A 133 13.44 -6.08 5.21
N TYR A 134 12.69 -5.28 4.48
CA TYR A 134 12.48 -3.86 4.76
C TYR A 134 11.01 -3.60 4.98
N LEU A 135 10.71 -2.76 5.96
CA LEU A 135 9.39 -2.21 6.22
C LEU A 135 9.45 -0.69 6.15
N CYS A 136 8.44 -0.06 5.57
CA CYS A 136 8.21 1.36 5.77
C CYS A 136 7.20 1.58 6.90
N GLU A 137 7.58 2.43 7.86
CA GLU A 137 6.77 2.77 9.02
C GLU A 137 6.28 4.21 8.86
N GLU A 138 4.96 4.38 8.84
CA GLU A 138 4.30 5.60 8.45
C GLU A 138 4.44 6.70 9.50
N GLY A 139 4.13 6.39 10.75
CA GLY A 139 3.99 7.36 11.82
C GLY A 139 5.22 8.23 12.10
N ASN A 140 6.43 7.72 11.85
CA ASN A 140 7.71 8.41 12.01
C ASN A 140 8.50 8.58 10.71
N ARG A 141 8.01 8.07 9.60
CA ARG A 141 8.71 8.00 8.31
C ARG A 141 10.03 7.24 8.39
N TRP A 142 10.00 6.08 9.03
CA TRP A 142 11.17 5.22 9.14
C TRP A 142 11.20 4.19 8.03
N ILE A 143 12.42 3.78 7.68
CA ILE A 143 12.68 2.55 6.96
C ILE A 143 13.39 1.63 7.93
N LEU A 144 12.73 0.55 8.29
CA LEU A 144 13.27 -0.49 9.16
C LEU A 144 13.79 -1.62 8.29
N ARG A 145 14.96 -2.19 8.64
CA ARG A 145 15.58 -3.29 7.92
C ARG A 145 15.95 -4.41 8.88
N TRP A 146 15.44 -5.59 8.60
CA TRP A 146 15.83 -6.82 9.29
C TRP A 146 16.85 -7.60 8.47
N ASP A 147 17.90 -8.06 9.12
CA ASP A 147 18.98 -8.86 8.50
C ASP A 147 18.84 -10.33 8.93
N PRO A 148 18.67 -11.29 7.99
CA PRO A 148 18.49 -12.70 8.30
C PRO A 148 19.74 -13.37 8.88
N GLN A 149 20.93 -12.83 8.67
CA GLN A 149 22.18 -13.39 9.17
C GLN A 149 22.46 -13.01 10.61
N THR A 150 22.24 -11.73 10.92
CA THR A 150 22.49 -11.19 12.28
C THR A 150 21.25 -11.22 13.19
N LYS A 151 20.08 -11.43 12.62
CA LYS A 151 18.78 -11.35 13.31
C LYS A 151 18.53 -9.99 13.97
N LYS A 152 19.11 -8.93 13.43
CA LYS A 152 18.97 -7.56 13.95
C LYS A 152 18.08 -6.72 13.07
N VAL A 153 17.43 -5.74 13.69
CA VAL A 153 16.71 -4.67 13.02
C VAL A 153 17.49 -3.38 13.12
N ASP A 154 17.66 -2.72 11.99
CA ASP A 154 18.23 -1.37 11.88
C ASP A 154 17.15 -0.41 11.41
N ARG A 155 17.22 0.83 11.90
CA ARG A 155 16.55 1.97 11.27
C ARG A 155 17.54 2.63 10.31
N LEU A 156 17.20 2.70 9.04
CA LEU A 156 18.07 3.34 8.05
C LEU A 156 18.07 4.86 8.23
N ASN A 157 19.25 5.44 8.31
CA ASN A 157 19.41 6.88 8.45
C ASN A 157 19.45 7.57 7.07
N VAL A 158 18.34 7.51 6.36
CA VAL A 158 18.20 8.13 5.03
C VAL A 158 18.19 9.65 5.16
N ASP A 159 18.95 10.33 4.29
CA ASP A 159 18.91 11.79 4.18
C ASP A 159 17.68 12.23 3.35
N TRP A 160 16.59 12.53 4.06
CA TRP A 160 15.34 13.00 3.47
C TRP A 160 15.32 14.51 3.14
N SER A 161 16.36 15.28 3.49
CA SER A 161 16.37 16.74 3.34
C SER A 161 15.98 17.27 1.95
N PRO A 162 16.30 16.59 0.82
CA PRO A 162 15.88 17.07 -0.50
C PRO A 162 14.36 17.03 -0.73
N VAL A 163 13.64 16.20 0.02
CA VAL A 163 12.20 15.93 -0.17
C VAL A 163 11.33 16.32 1.02
N GLU A 164 11.87 16.72 2.15
CA GLU A 164 11.13 17.13 3.36
C GLU A 164 10.04 18.19 3.09
N LYS A 165 10.25 19.07 2.11
CA LYS A 165 9.25 20.07 1.67
C LYS A 165 7.93 19.45 1.17
N TYR A 166 7.93 18.16 0.89
CA TYR A 166 6.75 17.41 0.46
C TYR A 166 6.09 16.64 1.61
N PHE A 167 6.69 16.62 2.78
CA PHE A 167 6.14 15.90 3.92
C PHE A 167 4.95 16.65 4.52
N SER A 168 3.92 15.92 4.83
CA SER A 168 2.77 16.40 5.56
C SER A 168 3.05 16.39 7.06
N SER A 169 2.37 17.26 7.81
CA SER A 169 2.28 17.17 9.26
C SER A 169 1.31 16.08 9.72
N ASP A 170 0.49 15.57 8.82
CA ASP A 170 -0.36 14.42 9.06
C ASP A 170 0.50 13.16 9.03
N ARG A 171 0.54 12.46 10.14
CA ARG A 171 1.33 11.24 10.29
C ARG A 171 0.74 10.05 9.56
N ASN A 172 -0.56 10.10 9.30
CA ASN A 172 -1.31 9.15 8.49
C ASN A 172 -1.36 9.59 7.02
N ALA A 173 -0.28 10.16 6.51
CA ALA A 173 -0.10 10.59 5.13
C ALA A 173 1.39 10.58 4.79
N ALA A 174 2.06 9.49 5.04
CA ALA A 174 3.51 9.37 4.95
C ALA A 174 3.95 8.18 4.08
N TRP A 175 4.66 7.21 4.65
CA TRP A 175 5.16 6.07 3.87
C TRP A 175 4.10 5.00 3.75
N GLU A 176 3.71 4.64 2.53
CA GLU A 176 2.73 3.57 2.27
C GLU A 176 3.38 2.37 1.58
N GLY A 177 4.12 2.57 0.51
CA GLY A 177 4.70 1.48 -0.26
C GLY A 177 6.20 1.55 -0.35
N ILE A 178 6.84 0.38 -0.49
CA ILE A 178 8.30 0.26 -0.62
C ILE A 178 8.66 -0.88 -1.57
N THR A 179 9.62 -0.63 -2.47
CA THR A 179 10.20 -1.69 -3.31
C THR A 179 11.69 -1.46 -3.54
N ILE A 180 12.44 -2.53 -3.79
CA ILE A 180 13.89 -2.48 -4.00
C ILE A 180 14.26 -3.24 -5.28
N HIS A 181 15.18 -2.65 -6.05
CA HIS A 181 15.86 -3.33 -7.13
C HIS A 181 17.33 -2.91 -7.18
N GLY A 182 18.22 -3.88 -7.08
CA GLY A 182 19.65 -3.61 -6.95
C GLY A 182 19.96 -2.73 -5.74
N SER A 183 20.61 -1.60 -5.96
CA SER A 183 20.90 -0.61 -4.90
C SER A 183 19.87 0.51 -4.78
N THR A 184 18.80 0.48 -5.54
CA THR A 184 17.78 1.52 -5.49
C THR A 184 16.55 1.04 -4.71
N MET A 185 16.15 1.82 -3.72
CA MET A 185 14.90 1.68 -2.99
C MET A 185 13.94 2.78 -3.43
N TRP A 186 12.70 2.44 -3.79
CA TRP A 186 11.62 3.38 -4.01
C TRP A 186 10.66 3.34 -2.84
N VAL A 187 10.24 4.53 -2.38
CA VAL A 187 9.27 4.69 -1.29
C VAL A 187 8.16 5.61 -1.77
N ALA A 188 6.92 5.23 -1.50
CA ALA A 188 5.76 6.07 -1.76
C ALA A 188 5.47 6.98 -0.57
N ASN A 189 5.43 8.30 -0.80
CA ASN A 189 4.79 9.25 0.11
C ASN A 189 3.33 9.38 -0.33
N GLU A 190 2.40 8.92 0.50
CA GLU A 190 1.02 8.61 0.17
C GLU A 190 0.26 9.76 -0.52
N ARG A 191 -0.02 10.82 0.21
CA ARG A 191 -0.88 11.94 -0.20
C ARG A 191 -0.38 13.28 0.36
N LYS A 192 -1.14 14.37 0.13
CA LYS A 192 -0.77 15.73 0.55
C LYS A 192 0.60 16.14 0.03
N LYS A 193 0.78 16.07 -1.29
CA LYS A 193 1.97 16.13 -2.12
C LYS A 193 2.59 14.75 -2.38
N GLY A 194 1.74 13.74 -2.58
CA GLY A 194 2.13 12.36 -2.87
C GLY A 194 3.20 12.24 -3.94
N ARG A 195 4.23 11.44 -3.68
CA ARG A 195 5.39 11.26 -4.56
C ARG A 195 5.98 9.87 -4.43
N ILE A 196 6.63 9.44 -5.48
CA ILE A 196 7.56 8.30 -5.45
C ILE A 196 8.97 8.87 -5.29
N ILE A 197 9.72 8.35 -4.34
CA ILE A 197 11.05 8.83 -3.97
C ILE A 197 12.04 7.69 -4.13
N ALA A 198 13.11 7.90 -4.90
CA ALA A 198 14.20 6.95 -5.06
C ALA A 198 15.35 7.28 -4.10
N VAL A 199 15.88 6.24 -3.46
CA VAL A 199 16.99 6.31 -2.50
C VAL A 199 18.07 5.32 -2.92
N ASP A 200 19.31 5.74 -2.95
CA ASP A 200 20.45 4.85 -3.10
C ASP A 200 20.79 4.20 -1.74
N LEU A 201 20.70 2.88 -1.66
CA LEU A 201 20.91 2.10 -0.43
C LEU A 201 22.37 2.08 0.03
N ASN A 202 23.35 2.37 -0.84
CA ASN A 202 24.76 2.42 -0.47
C ASN A 202 25.11 3.72 0.23
N THR A 203 24.48 4.82 -0.19
CA THR A 203 24.76 6.18 0.34
C THR A 203 23.69 6.66 1.28
N LEU A 204 22.53 6.04 1.30
CA LEU A 204 21.31 6.45 2.02
C LEU A 204 20.86 7.87 1.65
N LYS A 205 21.03 8.25 0.38
CA LYS A 205 20.65 9.57 -0.14
C LYS A 205 19.50 9.44 -1.13
N VAL A 206 18.62 10.43 -1.10
CA VAL A 206 17.59 10.60 -2.14
C VAL A 206 18.30 10.94 -3.45
N THR A 207 18.02 10.15 -4.49
CA THR A 207 18.57 10.34 -5.84
C THR A 207 17.55 10.91 -6.81
N ASP A 208 16.26 10.70 -6.55
CA ASP A 208 15.18 11.20 -7.40
C ASP A 208 13.87 11.32 -6.62
N SER A 209 12.95 12.15 -7.13
CA SER A 209 11.58 12.18 -6.63
C SER A 209 10.63 12.75 -7.67
N PHE A 210 9.56 12.04 -7.99
CA PHE A 210 8.59 12.44 -8.99
C PHE A 210 7.14 12.24 -8.53
N LYS A 211 6.24 12.92 -9.20
CA LYS A 211 4.80 12.85 -8.98
C LYS A 211 4.14 12.38 -10.27
N LEU A 212 3.30 11.36 -10.18
CA LEU A 212 2.39 11.01 -11.26
C LEU A 212 1.15 11.90 -11.20
N SER A 213 0.61 12.25 -12.35
CA SER A 213 -0.72 12.85 -12.40
C SER A 213 -1.74 11.77 -12.10
N ALA A 214 -2.68 12.03 -11.20
CA ALA A 214 -3.77 11.13 -10.92
C ALA A 214 -4.62 10.91 -12.19
N THR A 215 -5.02 9.68 -12.43
CA THR A 215 -5.73 9.30 -13.66
C THR A 215 -7.20 9.66 -13.61
N HIS A 216 -7.86 9.37 -12.49
CA HIS A 216 -9.30 9.49 -12.30
C HIS A 216 -9.67 10.05 -10.92
N SER A 217 -8.67 10.50 -10.14
CA SER A 217 -8.88 10.89 -8.76
C SER A 217 -9.81 12.10 -8.65
N LEU A 218 -10.78 12.02 -7.76
CA LEU A 218 -11.53 13.16 -7.24
C LEU A 218 -10.64 14.09 -6.41
N TRP A 219 -9.48 13.59 -6.01
CA TRP A 219 -8.47 14.30 -5.25
C TRP A 219 -7.40 14.78 -6.24
N TYR A 220 -7.06 16.02 -6.23
CA TYR A 220 -6.08 16.65 -7.13
C TYR A 220 -4.64 16.13 -6.98
N GLU A 221 -4.42 15.15 -6.12
CA GLU A 221 -3.11 14.56 -5.85
C GLU A 221 -3.21 13.02 -5.85
N PRO A 222 -2.18 12.32 -6.33
CA PRO A 222 -2.16 10.86 -6.28
C PRO A 222 -2.12 10.36 -4.83
N HIS A 223 -2.84 9.28 -4.58
CA HIS A 223 -2.76 8.48 -3.37
C HIS A 223 -2.10 7.15 -3.71
N TYR A 224 -0.84 7.03 -3.33
CA TYR A 224 -0.10 5.78 -3.49
C TYR A 224 -0.34 4.92 -2.25
N SER A 225 -0.63 3.62 -2.44
CA SER A 225 -0.76 2.65 -1.36
C SER A 225 0.38 1.66 -1.34
N ASP A 226 0.87 1.23 -2.52
CA ASP A 226 2.02 0.34 -2.57
C ASP A 226 2.84 0.54 -3.85
N LEU A 227 4.07 0.03 -3.83
CA LEU A 227 5.00 0.02 -4.95
C LEU A 227 5.57 -1.38 -5.15
N TYR A 228 5.72 -1.78 -6.41
CA TYR A 228 6.38 -3.03 -6.75
C TYR A 228 7.29 -2.88 -7.96
N TRP A 229 8.51 -3.40 -7.88
CA TRP A 229 9.41 -3.48 -9.03
C TRP A 229 9.30 -4.85 -9.69
N PHE A 230 9.05 -4.87 -10.99
CA PHE A 230 9.04 -6.09 -11.76
C PHE A 230 9.44 -5.83 -13.22
N ASP A 231 10.34 -6.64 -13.77
CA ASP A 231 10.73 -6.68 -15.19
C ASP A 231 11.03 -5.30 -15.79
N GLY A 232 11.91 -4.54 -15.10
CA GLY A 232 12.37 -3.24 -15.56
C GLY A 232 11.35 -2.10 -15.44
N ALA A 233 10.23 -2.33 -14.80
CA ALA A 233 9.19 -1.31 -14.57
C ALA A 233 8.85 -1.19 -13.08
N LEU A 234 8.44 0.01 -12.68
CA LEU A 234 7.86 0.27 -11.38
C LEU A 234 6.33 0.21 -11.51
N TYR A 235 5.68 -0.49 -10.59
CA TYR A 235 4.23 -0.54 -10.49
C TYR A 235 3.81 0.23 -9.24
N ALA A 236 2.81 1.11 -9.38
CA ALA A 236 2.26 1.87 -8.27
C ALA A 236 0.77 1.54 -8.10
N LEU A 237 0.40 1.11 -6.92
CA LEU A 237 -0.99 0.92 -6.53
C LEU A 237 -1.57 2.27 -6.09
N MET A 238 -2.73 2.62 -6.66
CA MET A 238 -3.46 3.86 -6.37
C MET A 238 -4.88 3.48 -5.95
N ARG A 239 -5.10 3.34 -4.64
CA ARG A 239 -6.33 2.75 -4.11
C ARG A 239 -7.59 3.56 -4.39
N GLU A 240 -7.54 4.88 -4.29
CA GLU A 240 -8.69 5.75 -4.53
C GLU A 240 -9.10 5.80 -6.01
N ASP A 241 -8.12 5.66 -6.91
CA ASP A 241 -8.35 5.57 -8.35
C ASP A 241 -8.75 4.16 -8.78
N HIS A 242 -8.55 3.15 -7.91
CA HIS A 242 -8.75 1.73 -8.17
C HIS A 242 -7.91 1.22 -9.35
N VAL A 243 -6.66 1.65 -9.44
CA VAL A 243 -5.76 1.29 -10.54
C VAL A 243 -4.36 0.92 -10.06
N ILE A 244 -3.69 0.08 -10.83
CA ILE A 244 -2.23 -0.08 -10.79
C ILE A 244 -1.69 0.63 -12.02
N LEU A 245 -0.67 1.47 -11.85
CA LEU A 245 0.06 2.09 -12.96
C LEU A 245 1.39 1.39 -13.18
N LYS A 246 1.68 0.99 -14.41
CA LYS A 246 3.01 0.56 -14.84
C LYS A 246 3.79 1.79 -15.30
N ILE A 247 4.95 2.02 -14.73
CA ILE A 247 5.73 3.26 -14.85
C ILE A 247 7.13 2.92 -15.38
N ASP A 248 7.58 3.67 -16.34
CA ASP A 248 8.99 3.69 -16.72
C ASP A 248 9.78 4.48 -15.65
N PRO A 249 10.71 3.82 -14.93
CA PRO A 249 11.41 4.45 -13.81
C PRO A 249 12.41 5.54 -14.23
N VAL A 250 12.75 5.63 -15.53
CA VAL A 250 13.71 6.61 -16.06
C VAL A 250 12.99 7.86 -16.55
N THR A 251 11.90 7.67 -17.29
CA THR A 251 11.14 8.79 -17.86
C THR A 251 10.01 9.26 -16.94
N HIS A 252 9.67 8.47 -15.91
CA HIS A 252 8.55 8.69 -14.98
C HIS A 252 7.17 8.68 -15.67
N LEU A 253 7.10 8.18 -16.90
CA LEU A 253 5.84 8.11 -17.62
C LEU A 253 5.10 6.81 -17.30
N ALA A 254 3.81 6.92 -17.08
CA ALA A 254 2.95 5.75 -16.99
C ALA A 254 2.79 5.14 -18.41
N MET A 255 3.00 3.84 -18.53
CA MET A 255 2.94 3.06 -19.76
C MET A 255 1.64 2.28 -19.89
N ALA A 256 1.04 1.91 -18.75
CA ALA A 256 -0.22 1.17 -18.72
C ALA A 256 -0.98 1.43 -17.41
N GLU A 257 -2.29 1.22 -17.48
CA GLU A 257 -3.22 1.25 -16.35
C GLU A 257 -3.97 -0.07 -16.28
N TYR A 258 -4.04 -0.64 -15.07
CA TYR A 258 -4.78 -1.86 -14.77
C TYR A 258 -5.86 -1.53 -13.74
N ASN A 259 -7.11 -1.43 -14.19
CA ASN A 259 -8.25 -1.01 -13.37
C ASN A 259 -8.88 -2.21 -12.67
N PHE A 260 -8.93 -2.18 -11.33
CA PHE A 260 -9.51 -3.23 -10.49
C PHE A 260 -10.84 -2.83 -9.81
N LYS A 261 -11.39 -1.67 -10.10
CA LYS A 261 -12.60 -1.12 -9.46
C LYS A 261 -13.77 -2.10 -9.45
N LYS A 262 -14.01 -2.75 -10.59
CA LYS A 262 -15.14 -3.69 -10.73
C LYS A 262 -14.96 -4.92 -9.83
N MET A 263 -13.74 -5.38 -9.66
CA MET A 263 -13.37 -6.50 -8.79
C MET A 263 -13.57 -6.14 -7.32
N GLU A 264 -12.96 -5.06 -6.86
CA GLU A 264 -13.05 -4.58 -5.46
C GLU A 264 -14.48 -4.26 -5.04
N LYS A 265 -15.30 -3.72 -5.96
CA LYS A 265 -16.71 -3.39 -5.70
C LYS A 265 -17.68 -4.56 -5.97
N SER A 266 -17.17 -5.75 -6.26
CA SER A 266 -18.02 -6.93 -6.44
C SER A 266 -18.78 -7.28 -5.16
N PRO A 267 -19.96 -7.91 -5.22
CA PRO A 267 -20.71 -8.28 -4.03
C PRO A 267 -19.96 -9.15 -3.04
N GLU A 268 -19.00 -9.97 -3.53
CA GLU A 268 -18.21 -10.90 -2.72
C GLU A 268 -17.04 -10.22 -2.01
N ALA A 269 -16.48 -9.17 -2.60
CA ALA A 269 -15.26 -8.52 -2.13
C ALA A 269 -15.52 -7.20 -1.40
N ALA A 270 -16.60 -6.48 -1.75
CA ALA A 270 -16.85 -5.15 -1.21
C ALA A 270 -17.05 -5.14 0.31
N TYR A 271 -16.29 -4.29 0.99
CA TYR A 271 -16.40 -4.06 2.42
C TYR A 271 -17.44 -2.99 2.77
N HIS A 272 -17.90 -2.99 4.02
CA HIS A 272 -18.64 -1.88 4.58
C HIS A 272 -17.71 -0.67 4.74
N THR A 273 -18.21 0.53 4.48
CA THR A 273 -17.47 1.77 4.71
C THR A 273 -18.17 2.59 5.77
N VAL A 274 -17.41 3.15 6.70
CA VAL A 274 -17.95 3.95 7.81
C VAL A 274 -18.34 5.37 7.37
N VAL A 275 -17.82 5.82 6.22
CA VAL A 275 -18.04 7.16 5.68
C VAL A 275 -18.66 7.08 4.29
N PRO A 276 -19.54 8.01 3.90
CA PRO A 276 -20.09 8.03 2.55
C PRO A 276 -19.05 8.33 1.45
N VAL A 277 -17.83 8.69 1.81
CA VAL A 277 -16.71 8.80 0.88
C VAL A 277 -16.23 7.40 0.56
N VAL A 278 -16.25 7.05 -0.72
CA VAL A 278 -15.82 5.76 -1.21
C VAL A 278 -14.29 5.75 -1.21
N VAL A 279 -13.71 5.31 -0.12
CA VAL A 279 -12.27 5.04 -0.01
C VAL A 279 -12.00 3.66 -0.61
N GLY A 280 -10.92 3.49 -1.33
CA GLY A 280 -10.40 2.20 -1.72
C GLY A 280 -9.89 1.44 -0.49
N VAL A 281 -9.85 0.13 -0.57
CA VAL A 281 -9.35 -0.74 0.51
C VAL A 281 -8.18 -1.61 0.04
N MET A 282 -7.73 -1.43 -1.20
CA MET A 282 -6.61 -2.15 -1.76
C MET A 282 -5.31 -1.49 -1.30
N GLU A 283 -4.48 -2.21 -0.52
CA GLU A 283 -3.26 -1.64 0.07
C GLU A 283 -1.99 -2.34 -0.44
N GLY A 284 -1.95 -3.66 -0.50
CA GLY A 284 -0.73 -4.36 -0.90
C GLY A 284 -0.73 -4.82 -2.36
N LEU A 285 0.44 -4.77 -2.99
CA LEU A 285 0.68 -5.16 -4.37
C LEU A 285 1.94 -6.03 -4.50
N ALA A 286 1.81 -7.21 -5.13
CA ALA A 286 2.96 -7.91 -5.71
C ALA A 286 2.70 -8.22 -7.18
N VAL A 287 3.77 -8.33 -7.97
CA VAL A 287 3.69 -8.55 -9.42
C VAL A 287 4.69 -9.62 -9.82
N ASP A 288 4.19 -10.68 -10.45
CA ASP A 288 5.03 -11.71 -11.06
C ASP A 288 4.88 -11.74 -12.59
N LYS A 289 5.48 -12.74 -13.21
CA LYS A 289 5.41 -12.94 -14.67
C LYS A 289 3.98 -13.10 -15.16
N ASN A 290 3.09 -13.69 -14.38
CA ASN A 290 1.76 -14.12 -14.80
C ASN A 290 0.63 -13.36 -14.10
N TYR A 291 0.89 -12.84 -12.89
CA TYR A 291 -0.15 -12.35 -12.00
C TYR A 291 0.16 -10.99 -11.37
N PHE A 292 -0.91 -10.30 -11.03
CA PHE A 292 -0.96 -9.31 -9.96
C PHE A 292 -1.57 -9.97 -8.73
N TRP A 293 -0.92 -9.76 -7.58
CA TRP A 293 -1.42 -10.09 -6.27
C TRP A 293 -1.80 -8.81 -5.56
N LEU A 294 -2.99 -8.78 -4.97
CA LEU A 294 -3.52 -7.61 -4.28
C LEU A 294 -4.10 -8.03 -2.95
N CYS A 295 -3.85 -7.28 -1.88
CA CYS A 295 -4.52 -7.50 -0.60
C CYS A 295 -5.24 -6.24 -0.12
N THR A 296 -6.12 -6.40 0.86
CA THR A 296 -6.93 -5.32 1.40
C THR A 296 -6.59 -5.01 2.83
N ASP A 297 -6.47 -3.73 3.15
CA ASP A 297 -6.77 -3.21 4.47
C ASP A 297 -8.25 -2.82 4.53
N ASN A 298 -9.00 -3.52 5.33
CA ASN A 298 -10.43 -3.26 5.52
C ASN A 298 -10.75 -2.58 6.85
N ASN A 299 -9.73 -2.13 7.59
CA ASN A 299 -9.86 -1.44 8.88
C ASN A 299 -10.75 -2.21 9.88
N GLY A 300 -10.65 -3.54 9.89
CA GLY A 300 -11.47 -4.43 10.71
C GLY A 300 -12.96 -4.41 10.34
N LEU A 301 -13.33 -3.89 9.18
CA LEU A 301 -14.72 -3.86 8.71
C LEU A 301 -15.08 -5.16 8.00
N GLY A 302 -16.31 -5.62 8.21
CA GLY A 302 -16.82 -6.80 7.52
C GLY A 302 -17.19 -6.53 6.06
N ARG A 303 -17.12 -7.58 5.25
CA ARG A 303 -17.60 -7.52 3.87
C ARG A 303 -19.12 -7.36 3.82
N LYS A 304 -19.63 -6.63 2.84
CA LYS A 304 -21.08 -6.35 2.71
C LYS A 304 -21.94 -7.61 2.70
N LYS A 305 -21.49 -8.66 2.02
CA LYS A 305 -22.18 -9.95 1.97
C LYS A 305 -21.96 -10.80 3.22
N TYR A 306 -20.85 -10.59 3.93
CA TYR A 306 -20.43 -11.32 5.11
C TYR A 306 -20.02 -10.36 6.22
N PRO A 307 -20.97 -9.65 6.86
CA PRO A 307 -20.67 -8.49 7.74
C PRO A 307 -19.91 -8.86 9.02
N HIS A 308 -19.87 -10.13 9.40
CA HIS A 308 -19.08 -10.63 10.54
C HIS A 308 -17.71 -11.18 10.14
N ASP A 309 -17.40 -11.23 8.85
CA ASP A 309 -16.10 -11.64 8.36
C ASP A 309 -15.25 -10.41 8.09
N THR A 310 -14.38 -10.08 9.05
CA THR A 310 -13.50 -8.91 9.06
C THR A 310 -12.09 -9.23 8.57
N ARG A 311 -11.87 -10.42 7.99
CA ARG A 311 -10.57 -10.81 7.46
C ARG A 311 -10.24 -10.02 6.20
N PRO A 312 -8.98 -9.66 5.98
CA PRO A 312 -8.54 -9.10 4.70
C PRO A 312 -8.68 -10.12 3.57
N THR A 313 -8.77 -9.61 2.37
CA THR A 313 -8.92 -10.44 1.16
C THR A 313 -7.65 -10.38 0.33
N LEU A 314 -7.18 -11.53 -0.13
CA LEU A 314 -6.11 -11.67 -1.12
C LEU A 314 -6.73 -12.02 -2.49
N PHE A 315 -6.31 -11.30 -3.51
CA PHE A 315 -6.72 -11.51 -4.90
C PHE A 315 -5.53 -11.93 -5.75
N GLN A 316 -5.75 -12.89 -6.63
CA GLN A 316 -4.85 -13.22 -7.73
C GLN A 316 -5.51 -12.87 -9.05
N CYS A 317 -4.88 -12.00 -9.83
CA CYS A 317 -5.42 -11.52 -11.10
C CYS A 317 -4.41 -11.81 -12.20
N ARG A 318 -4.83 -12.50 -13.28
CA ARG A 318 -3.93 -12.73 -14.42
C ARG A 318 -3.51 -11.41 -15.06
N ARG A 319 -2.24 -11.29 -15.37
CA ARG A 319 -1.73 -10.12 -16.09
C ARG A 319 -2.18 -10.15 -17.55
N PRO A 320 -2.90 -9.14 -18.02
CA PRO A 320 -3.42 -9.10 -19.39
C PRO A 320 -2.38 -8.68 -20.43
N ASP A 321 -1.19 -8.24 -20.00
CA ASP A 321 -0.11 -7.76 -20.86
C ASP A 321 0.99 -8.82 -21.13
N THR A 322 0.76 -10.08 -20.76
CA THR A 322 1.72 -11.18 -20.94
C THR A 322 1.43 -12.08 -22.17
N ASN A 323 0.46 -11.75 -23.00
CA ASN A 323 0.09 -12.49 -24.23
C ASN A 323 0.72 -11.88 -25.47
#